data_901dd7a9ca6f80eb7f7aadf599642ea7
#
_entry.id   901dd7a9ca6f80eb7f7aadf599642ea7
#
_cell.length_a   1.000
_cell.length_b   1.000
_cell.length_c   1.000
_cell.angle_alpha   90.00
_cell.angle_beta   90.00
_cell.angle_gamma   90.00
#
_symmetry.space_group_name_H-M   'P 1'
#
loop_
_entity.id
_entity.type
_entity.pdbx_description
1 polymer ?
#
loop_
_entity_poly.entity_id
_entity_poly.type
_entity_poly.pdbx_seq_one_letter_code
_entity_poly.pdbx_strand_id
1 'polypeptide(L)'
;MQLRVARHTERLDEVVGFYRDGIGLIEIGGFRDHDGYDGVILAVPGTGAHLELTAGGGHGAPAPHPESLLVFYLGDDEAVQAVAARLGVDPTPPANPYWAEHGVTFQDPDGFRVVLVPEGWKR
;
A
#
# COMPACT_ATOMS: atom_id res chain seq x y z
N MET A 1 -11.34 18.09 3.52
CA MET A 1 -11.70 16.65 3.36
C MET A 1 -10.47 15.81 3.60
N GLN A 2 -10.64 14.68 4.28
CA GLN A 2 -9.55 13.74 4.55
C GLN A 2 -10.02 12.33 4.17
N LEU A 3 -9.15 11.56 3.52
CA LEU A 3 -9.48 10.23 3.06
C LEU A 3 -8.73 9.17 3.87
N ARG A 4 -9.45 8.14 4.30
CA ARG A 4 -8.86 6.92 4.84
C ARG A 4 -9.34 5.72 4.04
N VAL A 5 -8.41 4.89 3.61
CA VAL A 5 -8.71 3.59 3.00
C VAL A 5 -8.39 2.53 4.06
N ALA A 6 -9.33 1.65 4.34
CA ALA A 6 -9.14 0.55 5.28
C ALA A 6 -9.10 -0.78 4.53
N ARG A 7 -8.17 -1.64 4.92
CA ARG A 7 -8.03 -2.99 4.37
C ARG A 7 -7.89 -4.01 5.49
N HIS A 8 -8.56 -5.13 5.31
CA HIS A 8 -8.46 -6.28 6.20
C HIS A 8 -7.29 -7.19 5.77
N THR A 9 -6.62 -7.79 6.74
CA THR A 9 -5.55 -8.76 6.50
C THR A 9 -5.54 -9.83 7.60
N GLU A 10 -5.01 -11.01 7.27
CA GLU A 10 -4.71 -12.05 8.27
C GLU A 10 -3.23 -12.03 8.67
N ARG A 11 -2.42 -11.13 8.09
CA ARG A 11 -0.98 -11.02 8.31
C ARG A 11 -0.55 -9.58 8.55
N LEU A 12 -1.06 -9.00 9.62
CA LEU A 12 -0.94 -7.57 9.90
C LEU A 12 0.50 -7.07 9.88
N ASP A 13 1.41 -7.76 10.57
CA ASP A 13 2.79 -7.30 10.70
C ASP A 13 3.52 -7.29 9.35
N GLU A 14 3.29 -8.30 8.51
CA GLU A 14 3.91 -8.37 7.18
C GLU A 14 3.40 -7.25 6.27
N VAL A 15 2.09 -7.01 6.28
CA VAL A 15 1.48 -5.97 5.45
C VAL A 15 1.89 -4.59 5.92
N VAL A 16 1.92 -4.35 7.23
CA VAL A 16 2.42 -3.10 7.80
C VAL A 16 3.87 -2.86 7.37
N GLY A 17 4.72 -3.88 7.46
CA GLY A 17 6.11 -3.78 7.02
C GLY A 17 6.24 -3.37 5.55
N PHE A 18 5.42 -3.92 4.69
CA PHE A 18 5.40 -3.56 3.26
C PHE A 18 5.12 -2.06 3.06
N TYR A 19 4.09 -1.53 3.72
CA TYR A 19 3.69 -0.14 3.53
C TYR A 19 4.51 0.86 4.34
N ARG A 20 4.87 0.53 5.58
CA ARG A 20 5.65 1.42 6.45
C ARG A 20 7.13 1.41 6.07
N ASP A 21 7.73 0.22 6.04
CA ASP A 21 9.18 0.11 5.84
C ASP A 21 9.57 0.09 4.36
N GLY A 22 8.71 -0.46 3.50
CA GLY A 22 8.92 -0.51 2.05
C GLY A 22 8.49 0.77 1.34
N ILE A 23 7.19 1.03 1.30
CA ILE A 23 6.64 2.22 0.62
C ILE A 23 7.09 3.51 1.33
N GLY A 24 7.19 3.50 2.65
CA GLY A 24 7.61 4.66 3.43
C GLY A 24 6.45 5.43 4.04
N LEU A 25 5.29 4.78 4.23
CA LEU A 25 4.20 5.40 4.98
C LEU A 25 4.58 5.51 6.45
N ILE A 26 3.97 6.44 7.17
CA ILE A 26 4.33 6.79 8.54
C ILE A 26 3.25 6.27 9.50
N GLU A 27 3.64 5.42 10.45
CA GLU A 27 2.72 4.95 11.47
C GLU A 27 2.35 6.09 12.40
N ILE A 28 1.04 6.36 12.51
CA ILE A 28 0.51 7.47 13.32
C ILE A 28 -0.43 7.02 14.41
N GLY A 29 -0.79 5.75 14.46
CA GLY A 29 -1.66 5.23 15.50
C GLY A 29 -2.00 3.77 15.26
N GLY A 30 -2.79 3.23 16.16
CA GLY A 30 -3.23 1.85 16.08
C GLY A 30 -3.98 1.45 17.33
N PHE A 31 -4.41 0.21 17.36
CA PHE A 31 -5.11 -0.37 18.47
C PHE A 31 -4.88 -1.88 18.51
N ARG A 32 -5.02 -2.45 19.69
CA ARG A 32 -4.90 -3.89 19.91
C ARG A 32 -6.11 -4.39 20.67
N ASP A 33 -6.62 -5.53 20.25
CA ASP A 33 -7.73 -6.24 20.93
C ASP A 33 -8.91 -5.33 21.27
N HIS A 34 -9.29 -4.47 20.32
CA HIS A 34 -10.46 -3.62 20.45
C HIS A 34 -11.63 -4.33 19.77
N ASP A 35 -12.53 -4.87 20.57
CA ASP A 35 -13.66 -5.69 20.11
C ASP A 35 -13.23 -6.84 19.17
N GLY A 36 -12.06 -7.43 19.44
CA GLY A 36 -11.51 -8.53 18.64
C GLY A 36 -10.71 -8.10 17.42
N TYR A 37 -10.41 -6.80 17.27
CA TYR A 37 -9.62 -6.27 16.16
C TYR A 37 -8.31 -5.67 16.62
N ASP A 38 -7.27 -5.89 15.83
CA ASP A 38 -6.02 -5.15 15.88
C ASP A 38 -5.98 -4.22 14.65
N GLY A 39 -5.32 -3.08 14.77
CA GLY A 39 -5.19 -2.15 13.65
C GLY A 39 -3.96 -1.29 13.74
N VAL A 40 -3.48 -0.85 12.58
CA VAL A 40 -2.37 0.10 12.43
C VAL A 40 -2.80 1.14 11.41
N ILE A 41 -2.57 2.40 11.72
CA ILE A 41 -2.89 3.53 10.85
C ILE A 41 -1.61 4.15 10.35
N LEU A 42 -1.50 4.24 9.03
CA LEU A 42 -0.32 4.75 8.33
C LEU A 42 -0.70 6.01 7.55
N ALA A 43 0.02 7.11 7.79
CA ALA A 43 -0.16 8.34 7.03
C ALA A 43 0.60 8.28 5.72
N VAL A 44 0.00 8.84 4.67
CA VAL A 44 0.67 9.05 3.39
C VAL A 44 1.40 10.39 3.44
N PRO A 45 2.75 10.41 3.39
CA PRO A 45 3.52 11.65 3.54
C PRO A 45 3.11 12.74 2.53
N GLY A 46 3.05 13.98 3.00
CA GLY A 46 2.69 15.12 2.16
C GLY A 46 1.20 15.24 1.83
N THR A 47 0.36 14.40 2.44
CA THR A 47 -1.09 14.41 2.21
C THR A 47 -1.85 14.30 3.52
N GLY A 48 -3.17 14.46 3.48
CA GLY A 48 -4.04 14.14 4.62
C GLY A 48 -4.59 12.72 4.59
N ALA A 49 -4.16 11.89 3.64
CA ALA A 49 -4.69 10.54 3.47
C ALA A 49 -4.04 9.53 4.42
N HIS A 50 -4.84 8.54 4.83
CA HIS A 50 -4.38 7.44 5.67
C HIS A 50 -4.71 6.09 5.04
N LEU A 51 -3.86 5.09 5.30
CA LEU A 51 -4.16 3.69 5.09
C LEU A 51 -4.28 3.02 6.46
N GLU A 52 -5.40 2.37 6.70
CA GLU A 52 -5.61 1.59 7.92
C GLU A 52 -5.61 0.11 7.58
N LEU A 53 -4.81 -0.66 8.31
CA LEU A 53 -4.72 -2.10 8.16
C LEU A 53 -5.29 -2.75 9.42
N THR A 54 -6.27 -3.64 9.27
CA THR A 54 -6.94 -4.28 10.38
C THR A 54 -6.87 -5.79 10.25
N ALA A 55 -6.79 -6.48 11.39
CA ALA A 55 -6.84 -7.92 11.48
C ALA A 55 -7.84 -8.32 12.57
N GLY A 56 -8.41 -9.50 12.45
CA GLY A 56 -9.37 -10.01 13.43
C GLY A 56 -10.79 -10.10 12.87
N GLY A 57 -11.75 -10.27 13.75
CA GLY A 57 -13.18 -10.37 13.40
C GLY A 57 -13.59 -11.65 12.68
N GLY A 58 -12.69 -12.59 12.41
CA GLY A 58 -13.01 -13.87 11.79
C GLY A 58 -13.45 -13.80 10.32
N HIS A 59 -13.01 -12.78 9.58
CA HIS A 59 -13.46 -12.57 8.19
C HIS A 59 -12.68 -13.36 7.15
N GLY A 60 -11.57 -14.01 7.53
CA GLY A 60 -10.72 -14.74 6.61
C GLY A 60 -9.80 -13.84 5.80
N ALA A 61 -9.22 -14.40 4.72
CA ALA A 61 -8.29 -13.68 3.87
C ALA A 61 -9.01 -12.66 2.98
N PRO A 62 -8.38 -11.53 2.66
CA PRO A 62 -8.93 -10.59 1.70
C PRO A 62 -8.91 -11.17 0.28
N ALA A 63 -9.72 -10.59 -0.61
CA ALA A 63 -9.82 -10.99 -2.00
C ALA A 63 -9.47 -9.81 -2.93
N PRO A 64 -8.18 -9.51 -3.11
CA PRO A 64 -7.76 -8.39 -3.94
C PRO A 64 -8.08 -8.63 -5.43
N HIS A 65 -8.40 -7.56 -6.15
CA HIS A 65 -8.61 -7.59 -7.58
C HIS A 65 -7.41 -6.93 -8.29
N PRO A 66 -6.92 -7.49 -9.42
CA PRO A 66 -5.73 -6.95 -10.09
C PRO A 66 -5.88 -5.54 -10.65
N GLU A 67 -7.10 -5.01 -10.74
CA GLU A 67 -7.33 -3.63 -11.17
C GLU A 67 -7.71 -2.69 -10.02
N SER A 68 -7.70 -3.17 -8.78
CA SER A 68 -7.84 -2.32 -7.59
C SER A 68 -6.45 -1.90 -7.14
N LEU A 69 -6.10 -0.64 -7.35
CA LEU A 69 -4.74 -0.13 -7.22
C LEU A 69 -4.64 0.97 -6.18
N LEU A 70 -3.53 1.00 -5.44
CA LEU A 70 -3.03 2.22 -4.83
C LEU A 70 -1.89 2.72 -5.71
N VAL A 71 -2.00 3.96 -6.19
CA VAL A 71 -1.03 4.56 -7.08
C VAL A 71 -0.29 5.65 -6.31
N PHE A 72 1.02 5.48 -6.16
CA PHE A 72 1.87 6.45 -5.47
C PHE A 72 2.72 7.21 -6.49
N TYR A 73 2.46 8.50 -6.60
CA TYR A 73 3.23 9.41 -7.47
C TYR A 73 4.40 9.93 -6.66
N LEU A 74 5.61 9.45 -6.97
CA LEU A 74 6.80 9.70 -6.16
C LEU A 74 7.66 10.87 -6.62
N GLY A 75 7.44 11.35 -7.83
CA GLY A 75 8.08 12.57 -8.32
C GLY A 75 9.27 12.35 -9.25
N ASP A 76 10.09 11.32 -9.04
CA ASP A 76 11.23 11.01 -9.90
C ASP A 76 11.59 9.52 -9.89
N ASP A 77 12.42 9.12 -10.85
CA ASP A 77 12.86 7.72 -11.00
C ASP A 77 13.70 7.24 -9.82
N GLU A 78 14.48 8.12 -9.22
CA GLU A 78 15.32 7.77 -8.07
C GLU A 78 14.48 7.35 -6.89
N ALA A 79 13.38 8.06 -6.63
CA ALA A 79 12.45 7.71 -5.56
C ALA A 79 11.79 6.35 -5.82
N VAL A 80 11.40 6.06 -7.07
CA VAL A 80 10.83 4.75 -7.44
C VAL A 80 11.84 3.65 -7.19
N GLN A 81 13.09 3.83 -7.61
CA GLN A 81 14.14 2.84 -7.41
C GLN A 81 14.44 2.59 -5.94
N ALA A 82 14.43 3.64 -5.13
CA ALA A 82 14.66 3.53 -3.69
C ALA A 82 13.56 2.71 -3.01
N VAL A 83 12.30 2.95 -3.34
CA VAL A 83 11.18 2.17 -2.82
C VAL A 83 11.25 0.72 -3.30
N ALA A 84 11.50 0.50 -4.59
CA ALA A 84 11.61 -0.85 -5.15
C ALA A 84 12.70 -1.66 -4.44
N ALA A 85 13.84 -1.03 -4.13
CA ALA A 85 14.93 -1.69 -3.40
C ALA A 85 14.51 -2.06 -1.98
N ARG A 86 13.77 -1.18 -1.29
CA ARG A 86 13.29 -1.47 0.08
C ARG A 86 12.24 -2.58 0.09
N LEU A 87 11.38 -2.64 -0.92
CA LEU A 87 10.37 -3.70 -1.02
C LEU A 87 11.01 -5.08 -1.16
N GLY A 88 12.12 -5.17 -1.89
CA GLY A 88 12.90 -6.40 -2.02
C GLY A 88 12.17 -7.55 -2.70
N VAL A 89 11.12 -7.26 -3.47
CA VAL A 89 10.35 -8.25 -4.22
C VAL A 89 10.34 -7.88 -5.70
N ASP A 90 10.09 -8.85 -6.56
CA ASP A 90 10.01 -8.61 -7.99
C ASP A 90 8.74 -7.86 -8.35
N PRO A 91 8.79 -6.96 -9.35
CA PRO A 91 7.58 -6.35 -9.87
C PRO A 91 6.68 -7.38 -10.54
N THR A 92 5.39 -7.07 -10.61
CA THR A 92 4.40 -7.92 -11.27
C THR A 92 3.90 -7.21 -12.53
N PRO A 93 3.61 -7.93 -13.62
CA PRO A 93 3.01 -7.31 -14.81
C PRO A 93 1.65 -6.70 -14.46
N PRO A 94 1.37 -5.46 -14.89
CA PRO A 94 0.08 -4.84 -14.63
C PRO A 94 -1.03 -5.48 -15.44
N ALA A 95 -2.24 -5.50 -14.88
CA ALA A 95 -3.43 -5.94 -15.62
C ALA A 95 -3.82 -4.91 -16.69
N ASN A 96 -3.70 -3.63 -16.37
CA ASN A 96 -3.97 -2.54 -17.31
C ASN A 96 -2.66 -2.12 -17.98
N PRO A 97 -2.54 -2.25 -19.33
CA PRO A 97 -1.32 -1.91 -20.06
C PRO A 97 -0.83 -0.47 -19.88
N TYR A 98 -1.73 0.45 -19.54
CA TYR A 98 -1.36 1.83 -19.23
C TYR A 98 -0.22 1.90 -18.22
N TRP A 99 -0.30 1.08 -17.17
CA TRP A 99 0.67 1.09 -16.09
C TRP A 99 2.01 0.43 -16.46
N ALA A 100 2.07 -0.33 -17.55
CA ALA A 100 3.34 -0.86 -18.04
C ALA A 100 4.26 0.27 -18.53
N GLU A 101 3.69 1.35 -19.05
CA GLU A 101 4.45 2.49 -19.58
C GLU A 101 4.65 3.60 -18.55
N HIS A 102 3.80 3.69 -17.53
CA HIS A 102 3.77 4.84 -16.63
C HIS A 102 4.22 4.54 -15.21
N GLY A 103 4.50 3.30 -14.87
CA GLY A 103 4.90 2.96 -13.52
C GLY A 103 5.41 1.54 -13.39
N VAL A 104 5.69 1.15 -12.15
CA VAL A 104 6.11 -0.20 -11.78
C VAL A 104 5.12 -0.75 -10.78
N THR A 105 4.57 -1.93 -11.03
CA THR A 105 3.54 -2.55 -10.20
C THR A 105 4.15 -3.62 -9.29
N PHE A 106 3.77 -3.59 -8.02
CA PHE A 106 4.13 -4.60 -7.04
C PHE A 106 2.89 -5.12 -6.35
N GLN A 107 2.96 -6.35 -5.85
CA GLN A 107 1.91 -6.90 -4.99
C GLN A 107 2.37 -6.84 -3.53
N ASP A 108 1.46 -6.45 -2.64
CA ASP A 108 1.71 -6.56 -1.21
C ASP A 108 1.58 -8.03 -0.76
N PRO A 109 1.87 -8.37 0.51
CA PRO A 109 1.79 -9.76 0.97
C PRO A 109 0.42 -10.43 0.82
N ASP A 110 -0.65 -9.66 0.71
CA ASP A 110 -2.00 -10.17 0.48
C ASP A 110 -2.38 -10.24 -1.00
N GLY A 111 -1.53 -9.71 -1.88
CA GLY A 111 -1.81 -9.65 -3.31
C GLY A 111 -2.48 -8.37 -3.79
N PHE A 112 -2.71 -7.40 -2.90
CA PHE A 112 -3.15 -6.06 -3.34
C PHE A 112 -2.02 -5.39 -4.11
N ARG A 113 -2.39 -4.69 -5.18
CA ARG A 113 -1.41 -4.08 -6.07
C ARG A 113 -1.17 -2.62 -5.74
N VAL A 114 0.09 -2.23 -5.78
CA VAL A 114 0.53 -0.84 -5.71
C VAL A 114 1.29 -0.51 -6.99
N VAL A 115 1.14 0.73 -7.47
CA VAL A 115 1.88 1.22 -8.61
C VAL A 115 2.73 2.40 -8.15
N LEU A 116 4.03 2.34 -8.47
CA LEU A 116 4.96 3.44 -8.19
C LEU A 116 5.17 4.21 -9.49
N VAL A 117 4.89 5.49 -9.46
CA VAL A 117 4.97 6.37 -10.63
C VAL A 117 6.04 7.42 -10.41
N PRO A 118 7.01 7.58 -11.35
CA PRO A 118 8.10 8.53 -11.16
C PRO A 118 7.68 9.99 -11.33
N GLU A 119 6.54 10.23 -11.91
CA GLU A 119 6.05 11.58 -12.16
C GLU A 119 4.94 11.95 -11.19
N GLY A 120 4.64 13.24 -11.06
CA GLY A 120 3.41 13.69 -10.44
C GLY A 120 2.25 13.59 -11.42
N TRP A 121 1.03 13.46 -10.92
CA TRP A 121 -0.13 13.47 -11.80
C TRP A 121 -0.34 14.89 -12.37
N LYS A 122 -0.59 14.95 -13.67
CA LYS A 122 -0.87 16.21 -14.37
C LYS A 122 -2.16 16.08 -15.16
N ARG A 123 -2.93 17.14 -15.14
CA ARG A 123 -4.12 17.23 -15.98
C ARG A 123 -3.76 17.36 -17.45
#